data_28502141eb804ae9f0430c5d73826e9b
#
_entry.id   28502141eb804ae9f0430c5d73826e9b
#
_cell.length_a   1.000
_cell.length_b   1.000
_cell.length_c   1.000
_cell.angle_alpha   90.00
_cell.angle_beta   90.00
_cell.angle_gamma   90.00
#
_symmetry.space_group_name_H-M   'P 1'
#
loop_
_entity.id
_entity.type
_entity.pdbx_description
1 polymer ?
#
loop_
_entity_poly.entity_id
_entity_poly.type
_entity_poly.pdbx_seq_one_letter_code
_entity_poly.pdbx_strand_id
1 'polypeptide(L)'
;IEIDFFPNTHQSKTLNELTRLEQVIARLGEYDEPNNFEQQLKVLCKQDFQNKIWATRKRPWVDRLASAWIIQKFVDPQAKFIWLEHPNDCPKDTLGFDFDDAQFTHINNLVTFEVLMHSFELQNPALNKIAEIVHFLDVGGNEPAEALGIEKILQGLRSTITDDDQLLHLSNHIFDGLYADFQRNLT
;
A
#
# COMPACT_ATOMS: atom_id res chain seq x y z
N ILE A 1 -22.94 10.63 -31.70
CA ILE A 1 -23.14 9.72 -30.57
C ILE A 1 -24.64 9.57 -30.41
N GLU A 2 -25.20 8.41 -30.80
CA GLU A 2 -26.60 8.09 -30.54
C GLU A 2 -26.79 8.02 -29.03
N ILE A 3 -27.69 8.82 -28.52
CA ILE A 3 -28.05 8.81 -27.09
C ILE A 3 -28.94 7.56 -26.89
N ASP A 4 -28.38 6.54 -26.27
CA ASP A 4 -29.15 5.36 -25.85
C ASP A 4 -29.95 5.72 -24.60
N PHE A 5 -31.28 5.81 -24.74
CA PHE A 5 -32.19 6.13 -23.66
C PHE A 5 -32.42 4.97 -22.67
N PHE A 6 -31.86 3.79 -22.93
CA PHE A 6 -31.97 2.61 -22.06
C PHE A 6 -30.58 2.00 -21.81
N PRO A 7 -29.79 2.60 -20.90
CA PRO A 7 -28.46 2.09 -20.59
C PRO A 7 -28.56 0.66 -20.06
N ASN A 8 -27.91 -0.27 -20.76
CA ASN A 8 -27.83 -1.66 -20.32
C ASN A 8 -26.68 -1.84 -19.31
N THR A 9 -26.63 -3.00 -18.65
CA THR A 9 -25.60 -3.35 -17.68
C THR A 9 -24.17 -3.33 -18.24
N HIS A 10 -24.01 -3.48 -19.56
CA HIS A 10 -22.70 -3.38 -20.22
C HIS A 10 -22.23 -1.93 -20.31
N GLN A 11 -23.11 -0.99 -20.59
CA GLN A 11 -22.79 0.44 -20.66
C GLN A 11 -22.34 0.97 -19.29
N SER A 12 -23.04 0.59 -18.22
CA SER A 12 -22.66 0.94 -16.85
C SER A 12 -21.31 0.36 -16.45
N LYS A 13 -21.00 -0.88 -16.85
CA LYS A 13 -19.68 -1.51 -16.64
C LYS A 13 -18.58 -0.80 -17.40
N THR A 14 -18.82 -0.47 -18.68
CA THR A 14 -17.84 0.24 -19.51
C THR A 14 -17.56 1.65 -18.97
N LEU A 15 -18.60 2.35 -18.50
CA LEU A 15 -18.44 3.68 -17.90
C LEU A 15 -17.64 3.63 -16.60
N ASN A 16 -17.90 2.64 -15.75
CA ASN A 16 -17.13 2.40 -14.54
C ASN A 16 -15.66 2.08 -14.85
N GLU A 17 -15.42 1.27 -15.88
CA GLU A 17 -14.07 0.93 -16.33
C GLU A 17 -13.32 2.15 -16.91
N LEU A 18 -14.01 3.01 -17.68
CA LEU A 18 -13.45 4.27 -18.17
C LEU A 18 -13.09 5.21 -17.02
N THR A 19 -13.99 5.40 -16.05
CA THR A 19 -13.73 6.22 -14.86
C THR A 19 -12.55 5.68 -14.07
N ARG A 20 -12.44 4.35 -13.98
CA ARG A 20 -11.32 3.68 -13.33
C ARG A 20 -10.01 3.90 -14.08
N LEU A 21 -10.01 3.76 -15.41
CA LEU A 21 -8.84 4.04 -16.26
C LEU A 21 -8.43 5.52 -16.17
N GLU A 22 -9.38 6.45 -16.12
CA GLU A 22 -9.09 7.87 -15.89
C GLU A 22 -8.43 8.11 -14.52
N GLN A 23 -8.88 7.41 -13.47
CA GLN A 23 -8.26 7.48 -12.15
C GLN A 23 -6.85 6.86 -12.13
N VAL A 24 -6.65 5.74 -12.82
CA VAL A 24 -5.32 5.11 -12.98
C VAL A 24 -4.38 6.02 -13.77
N ILE A 25 -4.85 6.65 -14.86
CA ILE A 25 -4.07 7.60 -15.65
C ILE A 25 -3.73 8.86 -14.84
N ALA A 26 -4.67 9.36 -14.03
CA ALA A 26 -4.41 10.48 -13.12
C ALA A 26 -3.36 10.13 -12.05
N ARG A 27 -3.35 8.88 -11.56
CA ARG A 27 -2.31 8.36 -10.65
C ARG A 27 -0.95 8.18 -11.35
N LEU A 28 -0.94 7.69 -12.59
CA LEU A 28 0.29 7.58 -13.39
C LEU A 28 0.90 8.94 -13.74
N GLY A 29 0.14 10.00 -13.68
CA GLY A 29 0.62 11.39 -13.81
C GLY A 29 1.19 11.98 -12.51
N GLU A 30 0.94 11.38 -11.36
CA GLU A 30 1.66 11.62 -10.12
C GLU A 30 2.95 10.78 -10.21
N TYR A 31 4.09 11.40 -10.52
CA TYR A 31 5.45 10.82 -10.62
C TYR A 31 5.94 10.22 -9.28
N ASP A 32 5.11 9.42 -8.62
CA ASP A 32 5.26 9.16 -7.20
C ASP A 32 5.34 7.68 -6.82
N GLU A 33 5.14 6.75 -7.77
CA GLU A 33 5.30 5.31 -7.50
C GLU A 33 6.73 4.84 -7.82
N PRO A 34 7.34 3.98 -6.95
CA PRO A 34 8.69 3.50 -7.18
C PRO A 34 8.78 2.62 -8.44
N ASN A 35 9.89 2.74 -9.15
CA ASN A 35 10.16 1.90 -10.31
C ASN A 35 10.48 0.46 -9.89
N ASN A 36 10.05 -0.51 -10.71
CA ASN A 36 10.40 -1.91 -10.50
C ASN A 36 11.89 -2.16 -10.81
N PHE A 37 12.61 -2.73 -9.85
CA PHE A 37 13.99 -3.16 -10.01
C PHE A 37 14.08 -4.69 -10.07
N GLU A 38 14.88 -5.22 -11.01
CA GLU A 38 15.24 -6.64 -11.02
C GLU A 38 16.28 -6.90 -9.91
N GLN A 39 15.82 -7.30 -8.74
CA GLN A 39 16.68 -7.67 -7.61
C GLN A 39 16.24 -8.99 -6.98
N GLN A 40 17.20 -9.68 -6.37
CA GLN A 40 16.89 -10.84 -5.53
C GLN A 40 16.41 -10.37 -4.15
N LEU A 41 15.25 -10.87 -3.73
CA LEU A 41 14.75 -10.68 -2.38
C LEU A 41 15.70 -11.29 -1.36
N LYS A 42 16.08 -10.50 -0.35
CA LYS A 42 16.95 -10.95 0.74
C LYS A 42 16.10 -11.24 1.97
N VAL A 43 16.34 -12.37 2.61
CA VAL A 43 15.79 -12.65 3.93
C VAL A 43 16.61 -11.88 4.97
N LEU A 44 15.92 -11.16 5.86
CA LEU A 44 16.49 -10.27 6.85
C LEU A 44 16.08 -10.70 8.27
N CYS A 45 16.98 -10.47 9.23
CA CYS A 45 16.73 -10.76 10.63
C CYS A 45 15.99 -9.60 11.31
N LYS A 46 14.77 -9.81 11.83
CA LYS A 46 13.97 -8.76 12.49
C LYS A 46 14.70 -8.06 13.64
N GLN A 47 15.58 -8.77 14.34
CA GLN A 47 16.34 -8.25 15.48
C GLN A 47 17.23 -7.07 15.08
N ASP A 48 17.69 -7.01 13.84
CA ASP A 48 18.56 -5.94 13.33
C ASP A 48 17.76 -4.64 13.04
N PHE A 49 16.42 -4.76 13.01
CA PHE A 49 15.49 -3.70 12.62
C PHE A 49 14.66 -3.15 13.79
N GLN A 50 15.09 -3.34 15.03
CA GLN A 50 14.35 -2.88 16.21
C GLN A 50 14.69 -1.43 16.58
N ASN A 51 13.67 -0.68 17.00
CA ASN A 51 13.75 0.72 17.45
C ASN A 51 14.34 1.66 16.38
N LYS A 52 13.98 1.43 15.12
CA LYS A 52 14.48 2.20 13.99
C LYS A 52 13.59 3.39 13.65
N ILE A 53 14.18 4.32 12.92
CA ILE A 53 13.45 5.38 12.23
C ILE A 53 13.25 4.91 10.79
N TRP A 54 12.01 4.91 10.34
CA TRP A 54 11.60 4.55 9.00
C TRP A 54 11.14 5.79 8.26
N ALA A 55 11.50 5.90 6.99
CA ALA A 55 11.21 7.09 6.19
C ALA A 55 10.46 6.72 4.93
N THR A 56 9.41 7.47 4.62
CA THR A 56 8.73 7.40 3.33
C THR A 56 8.17 8.77 2.96
N ARG A 57 7.62 8.90 1.77
CA ARG A 57 7.06 10.16 1.30
C ARG A 57 5.78 10.53 2.07
N LYS A 58 5.60 11.81 2.32
CA LYS A 58 4.38 12.36 2.92
C LYS A 58 3.14 12.07 2.06
N ARG A 59 1.98 12.26 2.65
CA ARG A 59 0.67 11.95 2.07
C ARG A 59 0.59 10.49 1.60
N PRO A 60 0.87 9.54 2.50
CA PRO A 60 0.96 8.12 2.14
C PRO A 60 -0.35 7.62 1.53
N TRP A 61 -0.20 6.73 0.55
CA TRP A 61 -1.29 5.97 -0.05
C TRP A 61 -1.23 4.51 0.41
N VAL A 62 -2.02 3.64 -0.22
CA VAL A 62 -2.31 2.29 0.26
C VAL A 62 -1.05 1.45 0.56
N ASP A 63 -0.07 1.39 -0.36
CA ASP A 63 1.13 0.58 -0.12
C ASP A 63 1.99 1.14 1.01
N ARG A 64 2.19 2.46 1.07
CA ARG A 64 2.91 3.13 2.18
C ARG A 64 2.24 2.93 3.52
N LEU A 65 0.91 3.05 3.57
CA LEU A 65 0.14 2.85 4.81
C LEU A 65 0.20 1.38 5.26
N ALA A 66 0.00 0.44 4.35
CA ALA A 66 0.09 -0.99 4.64
C ALA A 66 1.51 -1.40 5.02
N SER A 67 2.53 -0.87 4.33
CA SER A 67 3.94 -1.08 4.64
C SER A 67 4.31 -0.55 6.03
N ALA A 68 3.86 0.65 6.40
CA ALA A 68 4.07 1.18 7.74
C ALA A 68 3.35 0.33 8.81
N TRP A 69 2.12 -0.12 8.52
CA TRP A 69 1.36 -1.01 9.41
C TRP A 69 2.07 -2.36 9.63
N ILE A 70 2.54 -3.04 8.56
CA ILE A 70 3.19 -4.35 8.70
C ILE A 70 4.55 -4.21 9.41
N ILE A 71 5.29 -3.12 9.18
CA ILE A 71 6.52 -2.80 9.91
C ILE A 71 6.21 -2.71 11.40
N GLN A 72 5.27 -1.87 11.79
CA GLN A 72 4.96 -1.62 13.20
C GLN A 72 4.37 -2.85 13.90
N LYS A 73 3.58 -3.64 13.19
CA LYS A 73 2.91 -4.80 13.79
C LYS A 73 3.81 -6.04 13.90
N PHE A 74 4.69 -6.30 12.93
CA PHE A 74 5.38 -7.60 12.81
C PHE A 74 6.90 -7.52 12.74
N VAL A 75 7.47 -6.34 12.47
CA VAL A 75 8.92 -6.16 12.31
C VAL A 75 9.51 -5.36 13.47
N ASP A 76 9.04 -4.14 13.69
CA ASP A 76 9.56 -3.19 14.67
C ASP A 76 8.41 -2.50 15.41
N PRO A 77 7.93 -3.06 16.54
CA PRO A 77 6.82 -2.48 17.32
C PRO A 77 7.12 -1.08 17.89
N GLN A 78 8.37 -0.64 17.91
CA GLN A 78 8.81 0.68 18.33
C GLN A 78 9.23 1.58 17.16
N ALA A 79 8.87 1.19 15.92
CA ALA A 79 9.15 1.96 14.72
C ALA A 79 8.65 3.39 14.86
N LYS A 80 9.49 4.34 14.47
CA LYS A 80 9.13 5.75 14.31
C LYS A 80 9.14 6.09 12.84
N PHE A 81 8.12 6.80 12.38
CA PHE A 81 8.02 7.19 10.98
C PHE A 81 8.36 8.67 10.81
N ILE A 82 9.02 8.99 9.70
CA ILE A 82 9.20 10.35 9.20
C ILE A 82 8.68 10.45 7.78
N TRP A 83 7.99 11.54 7.49
CA TRP A 83 7.30 11.81 6.24
C TRP A 83 8.11 12.82 5.42
N LEU A 84 8.71 12.33 4.33
CA LEU A 84 9.61 13.11 3.48
C LEU A 84 8.83 13.97 2.48
N GLU A 85 9.30 15.21 2.28
CA GLU A 85 8.84 16.04 1.17
C GLU A 85 9.32 15.45 -0.16
N HIS A 86 10.61 15.11 -0.22
CA HIS A 86 11.25 14.48 -1.37
C HIS A 86 12.09 13.27 -0.93
N PRO A 87 12.21 12.20 -1.77
CA PRO A 87 13.05 11.04 -1.48
C PRO A 87 14.49 11.40 -1.08
N ASN A 88 15.08 12.43 -1.72
CA ASN A 88 16.42 12.91 -1.47
C ASN A 88 16.62 13.50 -0.05
N ASP A 89 15.54 13.80 0.66
CA ASP A 89 15.60 14.32 2.03
C ASP A 89 15.75 13.18 3.07
N CYS A 90 15.81 11.91 2.62
CA CYS A 90 15.92 10.76 3.50
C CYS A 90 17.26 10.81 4.28
N PRO A 91 17.21 10.88 5.63
CA PRO A 91 18.43 10.88 6.43
C PRO A 91 19.19 9.55 6.30
N LYS A 92 20.53 9.60 6.31
CA LYS A 92 21.39 8.42 6.10
C LYS A 92 21.18 7.30 7.14
N ASP A 93 20.75 7.66 8.33
CA ASP A 93 20.57 6.72 9.45
C ASP A 93 19.11 6.22 9.56
N THR A 94 18.30 6.39 8.52
CA THR A 94 16.91 5.95 8.46
C THR A 94 16.71 4.85 7.42
N LEU A 95 15.71 4.01 7.64
CA LEU A 95 15.32 2.95 6.72
C LEU A 95 14.24 3.50 5.76
N GLY A 96 14.63 3.75 4.51
CA GLY A 96 13.71 4.20 3.48
C GLY A 96 12.79 3.08 3.00
N PHE A 97 11.52 3.40 2.74
CA PHE A 97 10.58 2.47 2.11
C PHE A 97 9.59 3.19 1.17
N ASP A 98 9.21 2.48 0.11
CA ASP A 98 8.23 2.88 -0.90
C ASP A 98 8.57 4.20 -1.62
N PHE A 99 9.82 4.29 -2.09
CA PHE A 99 10.30 5.29 -3.06
C PHE A 99 11.56 4.77 -3.77
N ASP A 100 11.93 5.38 -4.89
CA ASP A 100 13.12 4.99 -5.66
C ASP A 100 14.39 5.10 -4.82
N ASP A 101 15.27 4.12 -4.94
CA ASP A 101 16.52 3.97 -4.17
C ASP A 101 16.32 3.74 -2.65
N ALA A 102 15.10 3.56 -2.18
CA ALA A 102 14.83 3.15 -0.81
C ALA A 102 15.36 1.73 -0.53
N GLN A 103 15.64 1.43 0.75
CA GLN A 103 16.07 0.09 1.16
C GLN A 103 14.99 -0.97 0.89
N PHE A 104 13.72 -0.59 1.04
CA PHE A 104 12.55 -1.41 0.71
C PHE A 104 11.71 -0.66 -0.32
N THR A 105 11.69 -1.16 -1.52
CA THR A 105 10.94 -0.58 -2.64
C THR A 105 10.38 -1.70 -3.51
N HIS A 106 9.62 -1.38 -4.53
CA HIS A 106 9.11 -2.37 -5.47
C HIS A 106 10.25 -3.20 -6.08
N ILE A 107 10.08 -4.51 -6.11
CA ILE A 107 11.04 -5.45 -6.70
C ILE A 107 10.28 -6.39 -7.64
N ASN A 108 10.67 -6.44 -8.89
CA ASN A 108 9.98 -7.18 -9.95
C ASN A 108 8.49 -6.74 -10.01
N ASN A 109 7.57 -7.67 -9.78
CA ASN A 109 6.13 -7.37 -9.76
C ASN A 109 5.59 -7.21 -8.33
N LEU A 110 6.44 -7.14 -7.32
CA LEU A 110 6.01 -7.04 -5.93
C LEU A 110 5.99 -5.58 -5.49
N VAL A 111 4.89 -5.16 -4.88
CA VAL A 111 4.80 -3.87 -4.21
C VAL A 111 5.57 -3.89 -2.89
N THR A 112 5.86 -2.73 -2.30
CA THR A 112 6.72 -2.62 -1.11
C THR A 112 6.21 -3.45 0.07
N PHE A 113 4.90 -3.51 0.27
CA PHE A 113 4.27 -4.37 1.28
C PHE A 113 4.65 -5.86 1.11
N GLU A 114 4.58 -6.37 -0.11
CA GLU A 114 4.94 -7.75 -0.43
C GLU A 114 6.44 -8.00 -0.27
N VAL A 115 7.28 -7.02 -0.66
CA VAL A 115 8.73 -7.08 -0.45
C VAL A 115 9.05 -7.18 1.04
N LEU A 116 8.39 -6.41 1.90
CA LEU A 116 8.54 -6.51 3.36
C LEU A 116 8.10 -7.88 3.89
N MET A 117 6.95 -8.39 3.42
CA MET A 117 6.49 -9.74 3.78
C MET A 117 7.54 -10.80 3.48
N HIS A 118 8.11 -10.79 2.29
CA HIS A 118 9.15 -11.73 1.90
C HIS A 118 10.46 -11.53 2.67
N SER A 119 10.91 -10.28 2.80
CA SER A 119 12.18 -9.98 3.47
C SER A 119 12.20 -10.39 4.94
N PHE A 120 11.06 -10.34 5.61
CA PHE A 120 10.96 -10.69 7.04
C PHE A 120 10.23 -12.02 7.30
N GLU A 121 10.02 -12.83 6.27
CA GLU A 121 9.34 -14.14 6.34
C GLU A 121 7.99 -14.07 7.07
N LEU A 122 7.17 -13.04 6.72
CA LEU A 122 5.86 -12.77 7.36
C LEU A 122 4.70 -13.50 6.68
N GLN A 123 4.96 -14.62 6.03
CA GLN A 123 3.94 -15.30 5.25
C GLN A 123 2.91 -16.00 6.14
N ASN A 124 1.66 -15.55 6.04
CA ASN A 124 0.50 -16.28 6.53
C ASN A 124 -0.72 -15.97 5.64
N PRO A 125 -1.76 -16.83 5.62
CA PRO A 125 -2.87 -16.66 4.69
C PRO A 125 -3.65 -15.34 4.85
N ALA A 126 -3.75 -14.78 6.06
CA ALA A 126 -4.42 -13.50 6.28
C ALA A 126 -3.60 -12.33 5.71
N LEU A 127 -2.27 -12.35 5.87
CA LEU A 127 -1.40 -11.34 5.25
C LEU A 127 -1.40 -11.46 3.73
N ASN A 128 -1.46 -12.68 3.17
CA ASN A 128 -1.54 -12.87 1.72
C ASN A 128 -2.80 -12.21 1.13
N LYS A 129 -3.95 -12.32 1.81
CA LYS A 129 -5.17 -11.62 1.37
C LYS A 129 -5.05 -10.10 1.44
N ILE A 130 -4.39 -9.57 2.47
CA ILE A 130 -4.10 -8.13 2.53
C ILE A 130 -3.16 -7.73 1.41
N ALA A 131 -2.13 -8.53 1.12
CA ALA A 131 -1.20 -8.30 0.02
C ALA A 131 -1.93 -8.21 -1.34
N GLU A 132 -2.88 -9.11 -1.61
CA GLU A 132 -3.71 -9.07 -2.82
C GLU A 132 -4.48 -7.74 -2.93
N ILE A 133 -5.06 -7.24 -1.83
CA ILE A 133 -5.78 -5.96 -1.80
C ILE A 133 -4.82 -4.79 -2.06
N VAL A 134 -3.69 -4.76 -1.35
CA VAL A 134 -2.69 -3.68 -1.48
C VAL A 134 -2.13 -3.66 -2.90
N HIS A 135 -1.71 -4.81 -3.42
CA HIS A 135 -1.20 -4.97 -4.78
C HIS A 135 -2.20 -4.44 -5.82
N PHE A 136 -3.46 -4.89 -5.73
CA PHE A 136 -4.49 -4.46 -6.65
C PHE A 136 -4.74 -2.94 -6.61
N LEU A 137 -4.78 -2.35 -5.42
CA LEU A 137 -5.02 -0.92 -5.24
C LEU A 137 -3.83 -0.04 -5.66
N ASP A 138 -2.63 -0.60 -5.67
CA ASP A 138 -1.40 0.11 -6.01
C ASP A 138 -1.08 -0.02 -7.51
N VAL A 139 -0.96 -1.23 -8.03
CA VAL A 139 -0.52 -1.50 -9.40
C VAL A 139 -1.59 -2.16 -10.29
N GLY A 140 -2.73 -2.54 -9.75
CA GLY A 140 -3.82 -3.18 -10.50
C GLY A 140 -3.73 -4.71 -10.49
N GLY A 141 -4.43 -5.37 -11.41
CA GLY A 141 -4.47 -6.83 -11.52
C GLY A 141 -5.83 -7.43 -11.17
N ASN A 142 -5.84 -8.59 -10.49
CA ASN A 142 -7.07 -9.25 -10.05
C ASN A 142 -7.71 -8.48 -8.90
N GLU A 143 -8.98 -8.11 -9.03
CA GLU A 143 -9.71 -7.33 -8.04
C GLU A 143 -10.24 -8.21 -6.90
N PRO A 144 -9.71 -8.09 -5.65
CA PRO A 144 -10.30 -8.71 -4.48
C PRO A 144 -11.65 -8.05 -4.12
N ALA A 145 -12.57 -8.83 -3.55
CA ALA A 145 -13.92 -8.36 -3.24
C ALA A 145 -13.96 -7.13 -2.30
N GLU A 146 -13.01 -7.04 -1.39
CA GLU A 146 -12.89 -5.98 -0.38
C GLU A 146 -12.23 -4.69 -0.92
N ALA A 147 -11.49 -4.77 -2.03
CA ALA A 147 -10.56 -3.73 -2.47
C ALA A 147 -11.22 -2.36 -2.66
N LEU A 148 -12.32 -2.28 -3.41
CA LEU A 148 -13.00 -1.00 -3.68
C LEU A 148 -13.57 -0.36 -2.42
N GLY A 149 -14.04 -1.17 -1.46
CA GLY A 149 -14.51 -0.67 -0.16
C GLY A 149 -13.38 -0.04 0.64
N ILE A 150 -12.25 -0.73 0.72
CA ILE A 150 -11.03 -0.25 1.40
C ILE A 150 -10.49 1.01 0.73
N GLU A 151 -10.44 1.03 -0.60
CA GLU A 151 -10.04 2.21 -1.36
C GLU A 151 -10.84 3.46 -0.95
N LYS A 152 -12.18 3.36 -0.95
CA LYS A 152 -13.05 4.50 -0.62
C LYS A 152 -12.85 4.99 0.81
N ILE A 153 -12.63 4.08 1.76
CA ILE A 153 -12.36 4.44 3.15
C ILE A 153 -11.01 5.17 3.24
N LEU A 154 -9.93 4.62 2.65
CA LEU A 154 -8.60 5.24 2.68
C LEU A 154 -8.59 6.60 1.96
N GLN A 155 -9.27 6.74 0.82
CA GLN A 155 -9.44 8.03 0.14
C GLN A 155 -10.16 9.06 1.02
N GLY A 156 -11.22 8.63 1.70
CA GLY A 156 -11.98 9.48 2.62
C GLY A 156 -11.10 9.96 3.79
N LEU A 157 -10.35 9.07 4.41
CA LEU A 157 -9.39 9.43 5.48
C LEU A 157 -8.33 10.39 4.95
N ARG A 158 -7.67 10.07 3.84
CA ARG A 158 -6.62 10.91 3.24
C ARG A 158 -7.14 12.30 2.87
N SER A 159 -8.39 12.45 2.44
CA SER A 159 -8.98 13.73 2.07
C SER A 159 -9.32 14.63 3.27
N THR A 160 -9.59 14.04 4.42
CA THR A 160 -10.03 14.76 5.63
C THR A 160 -8.93 14.96 6.65
N ILE A 161 -7.88 14.13 6.63
CA ILE A 161 -6.79 14.13 7.58
C ILE A 161 -5.52 14.62 6.88
N THR A 162 -4.96 15.71 7.39
CA THR A 162 -3.73 16.34 6.84
C THR A 162 -2.46 15.91 7.57
N ASP A 163 -2.58 15.44 8.80
CA ASP A 163 -1.48 14.90 9.59
C ASP A 163 -1.24 13.42 9.24
N ASP A 164 -0.04 13.10 8.76
CA ASP A 164 0.27 11.77 8.25
C ASP A 164 0.44 10.72 9.37
N ASP A 165 0.83 11.11 10.59
CA ASP A 165 0.85 10.21 11.74
C ASP A 165 -0.57 9.84 12.16
N GLN A 166 -1.50 10.79 12.15
CA GLN A 166 -2.91 10.53 12.42
C GLN A 166 -3.52 9.67 11.30
N LEU A 167 -3.19 9.93 10.04
CA LEU A 167 -3.63 9.12 8.90
C LEU A 167 -3.15 7.67 9.05
N LEU A 168 -1.88 7.45 9.37
CA LEU A 168 -1.33 6.12 9.63
C LEU A 168 -2.06 5.45 10.80
N HIS A 169 -2.23 6.15 11.91
CA HIS A 169 -2.91 5.61 13.10
C HIS A 169 -4.31 5.07 12.76
N LEU A 170 -5.11 5.81 12.02
CA LEU A 170 -6.46 5.39 11.63
C LEU A 170 -6.44 4.27 10.58
N SER A 171 -5.51 4.31 9.64
CA SER A 171 -5.33 3.25 8.65
C SER A 171 -4.89 1.93 9.31
N ASN A 172 -4.09 1.97 10.36
CA ASN A 172 -3.72 0.79 11.13
C ASN A 172 -4.94 0.04 11.68
N HIS A 173 -5.99 0.73 12.12
CA HIS A 173 -7.22 0.09 12.58
C HIS A 173 -7.97 -0.63 11.45
N ILE A 174 -7.91 -0.10 10.22
CA ILE A 174 -8.50 -0.75 9.05
C ILE A 174 -7.76 -2.06 8.74
N PHE A 175 -6.43 -2.01 8.66
CA PHE A 175 -5.62 -3.21 8.40
C PHE A 175 -5.69 -4.22 9.55
N ASP A 176 -5.77 -3.78 10.79
CA ASP A 176 -6.00 -4.66 11.94
C ASP A 176 -7.34 -5.37 11.87
N GLY A 177 -8.39 -4.66 11.44
CA GLY A 177 -9.72 -5.23 11.23
C GLY A 177 -9.72 -6.29 10.13
N LEU A 178 -9.12 -5.99 8.98
CA LEU A 178 -8.96 -6.94 7.86
C LEU A 178 -8.17 -8.18 8.30
N TYR A 179 -7.05 -7.96 8.96
CA TYR A 179 -6.20 -9.06 9.43
C TYR A 179 -6.95 -9.98 10.40
N ALA A 180 -7.67 -9.41 11.36
CA ALA A 180 -8.46 -10.17 12.32
C ALA A 180 -9.60 -10.95 11.66
N ASP A 181 -10.28 -10.35 10.67
CA ASP A 181 -11.37 -11.03 9.95
C ASP A 181 -10.84 -12.18 9.09
N PHE A 182 -9.78 -11.94 8.32
CA PHE A 182 -9.17 -12.98 7.49
C PHE A 182 -8.59 -14.14 8.32
N GLN A 183 -8.06 -13.87 9.51
CA GLN A 183 -7.63 -14.93 10.42
C GLN A 183 -8.79 -15.82 10.88
N ARG A 184 -9.95 -15.25 11.21
CA ARG A 184 -11.14 -16.03 11.64
C ARG A 184 -11.68 -16.94 10.54
N ASN A 185 -11.59 -16.51 9.29
CA ASN A 185 -12.10 -17.26 8.15
C ASN A 185 -11.16 -18.39 7.67
N LEU A 186 -10.03 -18.58 8.36
CA LEU A 186 -9.06 -19.67 8.11
C LEU A 186 -9.22 -20.84 9.10
N THR A 187 -10.03 -20.67 10.14
CA THR A 187 -10.39 -21.69 11.13
C THR A 187 -11.73 -22.30 10.81
#